data_f115136743905e9e6999dbd9e5fb5779
#
_entry.id   f115136743905e9e6999dbd9e5fb5779
#
_cell.length_a   1.000
_cell.length_b   1.000
_cell.length_c   1.000
_cell.angle_alpha   90.00
_cell.angle_beta   90.00
_cell.angle_gamma   90.00
#
_symmetry.space_group_name_H-M   'P 1'
#
loop_
_entity.id
_entity.type
_entity.pdbx_description
1 polymer ?
#
loop_
_entity_poly.entity_id
_entity_poly.type
_entity_poly.pdbx_seq_one_letter_code
_entity_poly.pdbx_strand_id
1 'polypeptide(L)'
;AEKITALLITLFFLLSFNIDFLNRIWHAGQLPNWYPYRFSFLFSFWIVYIGYQQTLKSSKISMFEAFTFFFFILSISIGFILYPQSYLQSWQIVLGFGISMGILYGLISQTRSHMHTRRLWISLVLIELVLNSGINLARLGYVMNSDFTNYQASLKLWSQSLSAPDNTFFRSEKTIARSKNDSLQVPTYGISHFSSTFEKESERFFEAIGVRQGVAFVSYSNGTLLTDALLGIKTSFIANNQASYNHRWERKDIEVLDVVQQFEEGTVVQNDNVLSIAYPMKPILKAMKVPVNQPVVMQNQLSNALAGTHSPKDIFTRIPSQMAYSNIKGRPFAHQTIQLENSEEKGSITLTFTPETDDPIYLELAGDMEEDSFTMTLNGKEYFFYPVESRPVLLS
;
A
#
# COMPACT_ATOMS: atom_id res chain seq x y z
N ALA A 1 -39.42 26.70 7.85
CA ALA A 1 -38.19 26.83 7.04
C ALA A 1 -37.03 25.97 7.60
N GLU A 2 -36.57 26.16 8.85
CA GLU A 2 -35.42 25.46 9.44
C GLU A 2 -35.51 23.93 9.40
N LYS A 3 -36.64 23.32 9.74
CA LYS A 3 -36.84 21.86 9.72
C LYS A 3 -36.75 21.29 8.32
N ILE A 4 -37.27 22.00 7.31
CA ILE A 4 -37.18 21.58 5.90
C ILE A 4 -35.74 21.68 5.43
N THR A 5 -35.03 22.73 5.75
CA THR A 5 -33.62 22.91 5.42
C THR A 5 -32.76 21.82 6.04
N ALA A 6 -32.97 21.49 7.32
CA ALA A 6 -32.26 20.41 8.00
C ALA A 6 -32.52 19.06 7.33
N LEU A 7 -33.76 18.78 6.95
CA LEU A 7 -34.15 17.56 6.25
C LEU A 7 -33.46 17.47 4.87
N LEU A 8 -33.48 18.55 4.11
CA LEU A 8 -32.85 18.59 2.77
C LEU A 8 -31.33 18.38 2.84
N ILE A 9 -30.64 19.01 3.79
CA ILE A 9 -29.21 18.81 3.99
C ILE A 9 -28.92 17.36 4.41
N THR A 10 -29.70 16.81 5.33
CA THR A 10 -29.55 15.41 5.74
C THR A 10 -29.76 14.45 4.57
N LEU A 11 -30.80 14.68 3.78
CA LEU A 11 -31.09 13.90 2.58
C LEU A 11 -29.97 14.00 1.54
N PHE A 12 -29.42 15.21 1.34
CA PHE A 12 -28.27 15.43 0.45
C PHE A 12 -27.06 14.60 0.88
N PHE A 13 -26.72 14.58 2.18
CA PHE A 13 -25.64 13.70 2.67
C PHE A 13 -25.94 12.22 2.46
N LEU A 14 -27.16 11.76 2.78
CA LEU A 14 -27.55 10.38 2.58
C LEU A 14 -27.48 9.95 1.10
N LEU A 15 -27.92 10.82 0.19
CA LEU A 15 -27.78 10.59 -1.25
C LEU A 15 -26.31 10.57 -1.69
N SER A 16 -25.46 11.39 -1.07
CA SER A 16 -24.03 11.44 -1.39
C SER A 16 -23.30 10.14 -1.04
N PHE A 17 -23.78 9.35 -0.08
CA PHE A 17 -23.25 8.02 0.22
C PHE A 17 -23.66 6.94 -0.78
N ASN A 18 -24.67 7.19 -1.61
CA ASN A 18 -25.25 6.19 -2.50
C ASN A 18 -25.12 6.53 -3.99
N ILE A 19 -24.80 7.78 -4.32
CA ILE A 19 -24.72 8.26 -5.70
C ILE A 19 -23.28 8.65 -6.03
N ASP A 20 -22.62 7.89 -6.91
CA ASP A 20 -21.23 8.10 -7.30
C ASP A 20 -20.96 9.51 -7.83
N PHE A 21 -21.91 10.08 -8.56
CA PHE A 21 -21.77 11.46 -9.05
C PHE A 21 -21.61 12.47 -7.90
N LEU A 22 -22.40 12.35 -6.83
CA LEU A 22 -22.29 13.22 -5.66
C LEU A 22 -20.99 12.94 -4.89
N ASN A 23 -20.60 11.66 -4.76
CA ASN A 23 -19.34 11.29 -4.15
C ASN A 23 -18.15 11.89 -4.91
N ARG A 24 -18.17 11.90 -6.24
CA ARG A 24 -17.13 12.55 -7.07
C ARG A 24 -17.06 14.06 -6.82
N ILE A 25 -18.20 14.75 -6.65
CA ILE A 25 -18.22 16.18 -6.34
C ILE A 25 -17.45 16.48 -5.06
N TRP A 26 -17.65 15.68 -4.00
CA TRP A 26 -16.92 15.78 -2.73
C TRP A 26 -15.40 15.58 -2.87
N HIS A 27 -14.97 14.89 -3.92
CA HIS A 27 -13.58 14.53 -4.17
C HIS A 27 -13.01 15.21 -5.43
N ALA A 28 -13.48 16.43 -5.73
CA ALA A 28 -13.01 17.24 -6.88
C ALA A 28 -13.11 16.53 -8.24
N GLY A 29 -14.18 15.75 -8.43
CA GLY A 29 -14.47 15.06 -9.69
C GLY A 29 -13.86 13.67 -9.85
N GLN A 30 -13.07 13.19 -8.87
CA GLN A 30 -12.47 11.85 -8.86
C GLN A 30 -13.06 10.97 -7.76
N LEU A 31 -13.11 9.65 -7.98
CA LEU A 31 -13.38 8.72 -6.90
C LEU A 31 -12.06 8.47 -6.13
N PRO A 32 -12.10 8.50 -4.80
CA PRO A 32 -10.92 8.20 -3.99
C PRO A 32 -10.57 6.72 -4.11
N ASN A 33 -9.29 6.40 -4.35
CA ASN A 33 -8.81 5.02 -4.39
C ASN A 33 -8.86 4.34 -3.01
N TRP A 34 -8.63 5.11 -1.94
CA TRP A 34 -8.70 4.66 -0.56
C TRP A 34 -9.57 5.59 0.25
N TYR A 35 -10.20 5.06 1.32
CA TYR A 35 -11.09 5.82 2.20
C TYR A 35 -12.21 6.51 1.41
N PRO A 36 -13.14 5.74 0.85
CA PRO A 36 -14.34 6.29 0.24
C PRO A 36 -15.12 7.11 1.27
N TYR A 37 -15.92 8.04 0.80
CA TYR A 37 -16.78 8.85 1.66
C TYR A 37 -16.03 9.70 2.71
N ARG A 38 -14.90 10.29 2.33
CA ARG A 38 -14.11 11.16 3.24
C ARG A 38 -14.92 12.31 3.82
N PHE A 39 -16.00 12.72 3.18
CA PHE A 39 -16.94 13.73 3.69
C PHE A 39 -17.82 13.25 4.84
N SER A 40 -17.77 11.98 5.24
CA SER A 40 -18.59 11.41 6.33
C SER A 40 -18.43 12.16 7.66
N PHE A 41 -17.26 12.76 7.92
CA PHE A 41 -17.04 13.60 9.11
C PHE A 41 -17.94 14.84 9.13
N LEU A 42 -18.24 15.42 7.96
CA LEU A 42 -19.17 16.55 7.84
C LEU A 42 -20.60 16.11 8.16
N PHE A 43 -20.99 14.92 7.70
CA PHE A 43 -22.28 14.34 8.07
C PHE A 43 -22.38 14.08 9.58
N SER A 44 -21.34 13.51 10.19
CA SER A 44 -21.29 13.30 11.64
C SER A 44 -21.38 14.63 12.40
N PHE A 45 -20.62 15.64 11.99
CA PHE A 45 -20.72 16.97 12.56
C PHE A 45 -22.11 17.57 12.41
N TRP A 46 -22.73 17.41 11.23
CA TRP A 46 -24.08 17.90 10.96
C TRP A 46 -25.11 17.26 11.88
N ILE A 47 -25.08 15.95 12.08
CA ILE A 47 -26.00 15.23 13.00
C ILE A 47 -25.83 15.71 14.44
N VAL A 48 -24.59 15.87 14.90
CA VAL A 48 -24.31 16.42 16.24
C VAL A 48 -24.83 17.85 16.36
N TYR A 49 -24.63 18.69 15.36
CA TYR A 49 -25.08 20.07 15.33
C TYR A 49 -26.60 20.19 15.42
N ILE A 50 -27.34 19.46 14.59
CA ILE A 50 -28.82 19.51 14.65
C ILE A 50 -29.35 18.92 15.95
N GLY A 51 -28.73 17.86 16.49
CA GLY A 51 -29.04 17.30 17.81
C GLY A 51 -28.85 18.34 18.92
N TYR A 52 -27.70 19.04 18.92
CA TYR A 52 -27.43 20.13 19.88
C TYR A 52 -28.46 21.27 19.75
N GLN A 53 -28.75 21.74 18.54
CA GLN A 53 -29.77 22.77 18.32
C GLN A 53 -31.15 22.38 18.85
N GLN A 54 -31.52 21.09 18.71
CA GLN A 54 -32.77 20.59 19.22
C GLN A 54 -32.80 20.57 20.75
N THR A 55 -31.70 20.19 21.41
CA THR A 55 -31.63 20.21 22.89
C THR A 55 -31.69 21.60 23.46
N LEU A 56 -31.24 22.62 22.75
CA LEU A 56 -31.39 24.03 23.16
C LEU A 56 -32.82 24.54 23.04
N LYS A 57 -33.57 24.04 22.04
CA LYS A 57 -34.96 24.51 21.74
C LYS A 57 -36.04 23.79 22.55
N SER A 58 -35.81 22.55 22.96
CA SER A 58 -36.81 21.71 23.64
C SER A 58 -36.21 20.92 24.78
N SER A 59 -36.75 21.07 25.96
CA SER A 59 -36.36 20.31 27.16
C SER A 59 -37.18 19.04 27.36
N LYS A 60 -38.19 18.79 26.53
CA LYS A 60 -39.11 17.65 26.68
C LYS A 60 -39.26 16.91 25.37
N ILE A 61 -39.09 15.61 25.44
CA ILE A 61 -39.40 14.67 24.36
C ILE A 61 -40.83 14.17 24.54
N SER A 62 -41.62 14.19 23.50
CA SER A 62 -42.97 13.60 23.52
C SER A 62 -42.87 12.06 23.49
N MET A 63 -43.91 11.38 24.00
CA MET A 63 -43.92 9.90 23.90
C MET A 63 -43.89 9.40 22.46
N PHE A 64 -44.48 10.13 21.53
CA PHE A 64 -44.42 9.78 20.11
C PHE A 64 -42.99 9.86 19.57
N GLU A 65 -42.26 10.92 19.89
CA GLU A 65 -40.85 11.05 19.50
C GLU A 65 -39.97 9.96 20.14
N ALA A 66 -40.23 9.61 21.38
CA ALA A 66 -39.55 8.52 22.08
C ALA A 66 -39.78 7.16 21.41
N PHE A 67 -41.01 6.83 21.05
CA PHE A 67 -41.35 5.62 20.29
C PHE A 67 -40.71 5.60 18.90
N THR A 68 -40.75 6.73 18.18
CA THR A 68 -40.13 6.86 16.87
C THR A 68 -38.61 6.60 16.95
N PHE A 69 -37.96 7.19 17.95
CA PHE A 69 -36.51 6.98 18.16
C PHE A 69 -36.20 5.50 18.51
N PHE A 70 -37.00 4.90 19.41
CA PHE A 70 -36.83 3.48 19.77
C PHE A 70 -36.91 2.57 18.53
N PHE A 71 -37.98 2.68 17.75
CA PHE A 71 -38.17 1.84 16.58
C PHE A 71 -37.13 2.10 15.50
N PHE A 72 -36.66 3.34 15.35
CA PHE A 72 -35.60 3.68 14.42
C PHE A 72 -34.28 2.99 14.80
N ILE A 73 -33.82 3.11 16.05
CA ILE A 73 -32.60 2.45 16.52
C ILE A 73 -32.72 0.93 16.49
N LEU A 74 -33.88 0.38 16.87
CA LEU A 74 -34.14 -1.04 16.78
C LEU A 74 -34.06 -1.55 15.35
N SER A 75 -34.64 -0.85 14.39
CA SER A 75 -34.61 -1.20 12.98
C SER A 75 -33.19 -1.18 12.42
N ILE A 76 -32.38 -0.17 12.75
CA ILE A 76 -30.96 -0.08 12.37
C ILE A 76 -30.19 -1.25 12.97
N SER A 77 -30.36 -1.55 14.25
CA SER A 77 -29.67 -2.63 14.94
C SER A 77 -30.01 -3.99 14.33
N ILE A 78 -31.27 -4.25 14.04
CA ILE A 78 -31.72 -5.47 13.36
C ILE A 78 -31.13 -5.52 11.94
N GLY A 79 -31.13 -4.40 11.22
CA GLY A 79 -30.54 -4.32 9.87
C GLY A 79 -29.07 -4.75 9.85
N PHE A 80 -28.25 -4.26 10.79
CA PHE A 80 -26.84 -4.65 10.90
C PHE A 80 -26.64 -6.11 11.34
N ILE A 81 -27.57 -6.69 12.10
CA ILE A 81 -27.52 -8.12 12.47
C ILE A 81 -27.87 -8.99 11.26
N LEU A 82 -28.87 -8.62 10.47
CA LEU A 82 -29.31 -9.37 9.29
C LEU A 82 -28.34 -9.23 8.12
N TYR A 83 -27.67 -8.08 7.99
CA TYR A 83 -26.68 -7.77 6.96
C TYR A 83 -25.33 -7.45 7.61
N PRO A 84 -24.60 -8.47 8.10
CA PRO A 84 -23.36 -8.28 8.84
C PRO A 84 -22.31 -7.59 7.98
N GLN A 85 -21.63 -6.62 8.57
CA GLN A 85 -20.51 -5.90 7.95
C GLN A 85 -19.20 -6.42 8.52
N SER A 86 -18.20 -6.60 7.66
CA SER A 86 -16.88 -7.16 8.06
C SER A 86 -16.17 -6.35 9.15
N TYR A 87 -16.44 -5.06 9.22
CA TYR A 87 -15.83 -4.13 10.19
C TYR A 87 -16.63 -3.97 11.50
N LEU A 88 -17.85 -4.57 11.63
CA LEU A 88 -18.74 -4.38 12.78
C LEU A 88 -19.04 -5.72 13.44
N GLN A 89 -18.68 -5.84 14.71
CA GLN A 89 -18.95 -7.05 15.51
C GLN A 89 -20.34 -6.98 16.16
N SER A 90 -21.03 -8.13 16.30
CA SER A 90 -22.38 -8.19 16.86
C SER A 90 -22.49 -7.58 18.26
N TRP A 91 -21.47 -7.76 19.12
CA TRP A 91 -21.46 -7.17 20.46
C TRP A 91 -21.45 -5.63 20.44
N GLN A 92 -20.86 -5.01 19.41
CA GLN A 92 -20.83 -3.56 19.25
C GLN A 92 -22.22 -3.01 18.88
N ILE A 93 -23.00 -3.77 18.11
CA ILE A 93 -24.38 -3.43 17.78
C ILE A 93 -25.23 -3.47 19.05
N VAL A 94 -25.09 -4.51 19.86
CA VAL A 94 -25.80 -4.65 21.14
C VAL A 94 -25.40 -3.53 22.12
N LEU A 95 -24.11 -3.23 22.21
CA LEU A 95 -23.60 -2.14 23.05
C LEU A 95 -24.17 -0.78 22.59
N GLY A 96 -24.09 -0.49 21.28
CA GLY A 96 -24.63 0.74 20.69
C GLY A 96 -26.13 0.89 20.92
N PHE A 97 -26.90 -0.19 20.79
CA PHE A 97 -28.31 -0.22 21.13
C PHE A 97 -28.53 0.10 22.63
N GLY A 98 -27.78 -0.55 23.52
CA GLY A 98 -27.90 -0.32 24.97
C GLY A 98 -27.58 1.13 25.37
N ILE A 99 -26.52 1.72 24.83
CA ILE A 99 -26.14 3.13 25.03
C ILE A 99 -27.28 4.05 24.53
N SER A 100 -27.82 3.78 23.34
CA SER A 100 -28.90 4.55 22.74
C SER A 100 -30.19 4.49 23.61
N MET A 101 -30.47 3.34 24.19
CA MET A 101 -31.59 3.19 25.12
C MET A 101 -31.36 3.93 26.45
N GLY A 102 -30.12 3.93 26.95
CA GLY A 102 -29.73 4.75 28.10
C GLY A 102 -29.90 6.24 27.85
N ILE A 103 -29.54 6.70 26.68
CA ILE A 103 -29.74 8.08 26.21
C ILE A 103 -31.21 8.42 26.14
N LEU A 104 -32.03 7.54 25.54
CA LEU A 104 -33.49 7.74 25.44
C LEU A 104 -34.13 7.81 26.81
N TYR A 105 -33.78 6.92 27.74
CA TYR A 105 -34.23 6.96 29.12
C TYR A 105 -33.87 8.28 29.80
N GLY A 106 -32.62 8.76 29.63
CA GLY A 106 -32.18 10.05 30.12
C GLY A 106 -33.02 11.20 29.59
N LEU A 107 -33.33 11.21 28.28
CA LEU A 107 -34.20 12.23 27.65
C LEU A 107 -35.61 12.24 28.21
N ILE A 108 -36.23 11.07 28.43
CA ILE A 108 -37.57 10.97 29.00
C ILE A 108 -37.56 11.39 30.47
N SER A 109 -36.56 11.00 31.25
CA SER A 109 -36.49 11.26 32.69
C SER A 109 -36.10 12.69 33.05
N GLN A 110 -35.56 13.47 32.09
CA GLN A 110 -35.18 14.88 32.29
C GLN A 110 -36.33 15.76 32.75
N THR A 111 -37.58 15.28 32.63
CA THR A 111 -38.77 15.97 33.08
C THR A 111 -39.00 15.92 34.60
N ARG A 112 -38.26 15.10 35.38
CA ARG A 112 -38.53 14.80 36.80
C ARG A 112 -37.53 15.34 37.82
N SER A 113 -36.26 15.59 37.52
CA SER A 113 -35.28 16.13 38.46
C SER A 113 -34.01 16.66 37.74
N HIS A 114 -33.75 17.96 37.89
CA HIS A 114 -32.71 18.64 37.09
C HIS A 114 -31.27 18.22 37.35
N MET A 115 -30.91 17.81 38.56
CA MET A 115 -29.51 17.60 38.92
C MET A 115 -29.04 16.16 38.64
N HIS A 116 -29.80 15.16 39.02
CA HIS A 116 -29.40 13.74 38.81
C HIS A 116 -29.45 13.33 37.34
N THR A 117 -30.45 13.79 36.61
CA THR A 117 -30.55 13.54 35.17
C THR A 117 -29.41 14.17 34.36
N ARG A 118 -28.99 15.38 34.71
CA ARG A 118 -27.83 16.02 34.04
C ARG A 118 -26.53 15.24 34.28
N ARG A 119 -26.33 14.75 35.52
CA ARG A 119 -25.17 13.91 35.84
C ARG A 119 -25.19 12.58 35.07
N LEU A 120 -26.37 11.94 35.02
CA LEU A 120 -26.54 10.71 34.23
C LEU A 120 -26.20 10.93 32.76
N TRP A 121 -26.72 12.01 32.16
CA TRP A 121 -26.42 12.38 30.79
C TRP A 121 -24.91 12.56 30.51
N ILE A 122 -24.26 13.34 31.34
CA ILE A 122 -22.81 13.58 31.21
C ILE A 122 -22.07 12.26 31.37
N SER A 123 -22.44 11.41 32.31
CA SER A 123 -21.82 10.10 32.50
C SER A 123 -22.00 9.18 31.28
N LEU A 124 -23.22 9.11 30.71
CA LEU A 124 -23.46 8.29 29.50
C LEU A 124 -22.67 8.77 28.30
N VAL A 125 -22.61 10.09 28.08
CA VAL A 125 -21.79 10.66 26.99
C VAL A 125 -20.30 10.39 27.20
N LEU A 126 -19.78 10.53 28.42
CA LEU A 126 -18.40 10.23 28.74
C LEU A 126 -18.08 8.74 28.57
N ILE A 127 -18.97 7.85 29.01
CA ILE A 127 -18.82 6.39 28.83
C ILE A 127 -18.80 6.06 27.33
N GLU A 128 -19.72 6.60 26.55
CA GLU A 128 -19.77 6.41 25.10
C GLU A 128 -18.47 6.89 24.44
N LEU A 129 -18.04 8.11 24.77
CA LEU A 129 -16.79 8.69 24.23
C LEU A 129 -15.58 7.81 24.52
N VAL A 130 -15.43 7.35 25.78
CA VAL A 130 -14.32 6.49 26.20
C VAL A 130 -14.37 5.13 25.50
N LEU A 131 -15.56 4.51 25.46
CA LEU A 131 -15.74 3.20 24.81
C LEU A 131 -15.48 3.29 23.31
N ASN A 132 -16.07 4.28 22.63
CA ASN A 132 -15.89 4.47 21.20
C ASN A 132 -14.43 4.78 20.86
N SER A 133 -13.80 5.69 21.60
CA SER A 133 -12.38 6.01 21.43
C SER A 133 -11.49 4.79 21.69
N GLY A 134 -11.75 4.03 22.77
CA GLY A 134 -11.00 2.83 23.11
C GLY A 134 -11.11 1.74 22.04
N ILE A 135 -12.30 1.48 21.53
CA ILE A 135 -12.55 0.50 20.45
C ILE A 135 -11.82 0.91 19.17
N ASN A 136 -11.91 2.18 18.79
CA ASN A 136 -11.25 2.67 17.58
C ASN A 136 -9.72 2.65 17.72
N LEU A 137 -9.18 3.08 18.86
CA LEU A 137 -7.73 3.02 19.13
C LEU A 137 -7.22 1.58 19.15
N ALA A 138 -7.96 0.64 19.75
CA ALA A 138 -7.56 -0.77 19.78
C ALA A 138 -7.52 -1.43 18.39
N ARG A 139 -8.16 -0.84 17.39
CA ARG A 139 -8.14 -1.32 15.99
C ARG A 139 -7.01 -0.74 15.16
N LEU A 140 -6.33 0.28 15.66
CA LEU A 140 -5.16 0.82 14.96
C LEU A 140 -4.01 -0.19 15.07
N GLY A 141 -3.39 -0.48 13.94
CA GLY A 141 -2.15 -1.25 13.91
C GLY A 141 -1.01 -0.41 14.47
N TYR A 142 -0.58 -0.73 15.70
CA TYR A 142 0.59 -0.10 16.30
C TYR A 142 1.83 -0.91 16.00
N VAL A 143 2.91 -0.23 15.67
CA VAL A 143 4.25 -0.82 15.60
C VAL A 143 4.86 -0.80 16.99
N MET A 144 5.49 -1.90 17.40
CA MET A 144 6.22 -1.91 18.67
C MET A 144 7.36 -0.88 18.64
N ASN A 145 7.57 -0.18 19.75
CA ASN A 145 8.61 0.82 19.84
C ASN A 145 10.01 0.23 19.60
N SER A 146 10.26 -0.99 20.06
CA SER A 146 11.50 -1.74 19.79
C SER A 146 11.75 -1.93 18.31
N ASP A 147 10.73 -2.37 17.54
CA ASP A 147 10.87 -2.61 16.12
C ASP A 147 11.15 -1.31 15.36
N PHE A 148 10.48 -0.23 15.77
CA PHE A 148 10.73 1.08 15.20
C PHE A 148 12.16 1.55 15.47
N THR A 149 12.63 1.48 16.72
CA THR A 149 13.95 1.98 17.13
C THR A 149 15.08 1.14 16.53
N ASN A 150 14.93 -0.18 16.48
CA ASN A 150 15.92 -1.09 15.87
C ASN A 150 16.05 -0.81 14.37
N TYR A 151 14.93 -0.64 13.68
CA TYR A 151 14.96 -0.29 12.26
C TYR A 151 15.61 1.06 12.00
N GLN A 152 15.30 2.08 12.82
CA GLN A 152 15.94 3.40 12.73
C GLN A 152 17.46 3.34 12.98
N ALA A 153 17.91 2.51 13.90
CA ALA A 153 19.34 2.30 14.14
C ALA A 153 20.02 1.72 12.90
N SER A 154 19.45 0.69 12.29
CA SER A 154 19.97 0.09 11.05
C SER A 154 19.99 1.07 9.88
N LEU A 155 18.92 1.87 9.70
CA LEU A 155 18.90 2.92 8.67
C LEU A 155 19.97 3.98 8.90
N LYS A 156 20.22 4.36 10.14
CA LYS A 156 21.25 5.34 10.47
C LYS A 156 22.65 4.79 10.18
N LEU A 157 22.94 3.55 10.56
CA LEU A 157 24.21 2.88 10.25
C LEU A 157 24.44 2.83 8.74
N TRP A 158 23.47 2.36 7.99
CA TRP A 158 23.53 2.36 6.54
C TRP A 158 23.80 3.75 5.97
N SER A 159 23.06 4.77 6.38
CA SER A 159 23.21 6.11 5.85
C SER A 159 24.59 6.74 6.15
N GLN A 160 25.20 6.40 7.26
CA GLN A 160 26.54 6.87 7.63
C GLN A 160 27.64 6.27 6.74
N SER A 161 27.45 5.05 6.23
CA SER A 161 28.37 4.39 5.31
C SER A 161 28.37 4.97 3.88
N LEU A 162 27.37 5.80 3.57
CA LEU A 162 27.15 6.35 2.23
C LEU A 162 27.72 7.76 2.03
N SER A 163 28.62 8.23 2.90
CA SER A 163 29.26 9.53 2.75
C SER A 163 30.07 9.57 1.44
N ALA A 164 29.59 10.34 0.46
CA ALA A 164 30.32 10.57 -0.78
C ALA A 164 31.58 11.39 -0.47
N PRO A 165 32.80 10.90 -0.76
CA PRO A 165 34.02 11.67 -0.51
C PRO A 165 34.10 12.94 -1.34
N ASP A 166 33.38 13.05 -2.46
CA ASP A 166 33.57 14.06 -3.49
C ASP A 166 32.37 14.98 -3.74
N ASN A 167 31.38 15.06 -2.85
CA ASN A 167 30.13 15.80 -3.07
C ASN A 167 29.39 15.44 -4.37
N THR A 168 29.66 14.29 -4.98
CA THR A 168 28.95 13.83 -6.17
C THR A 168 27.58 13.27 -5.77
N PHE A 169 26.55 13.66 -6.53
CA PHE A 169 25.23 13.09 -6.33
C PHE A 169 25.18 11.65 -6.84
N PHE A 170 24.70 10.73 -6.00
CA PHE A 170 24.34 9.37 -6.37
C PHE A 170 23.13 8.90 -5.54
N ARG A 171 22.50 7.83 -5.98
CA ARG A 171 21.41 7.19 -5.24
C ARG A 171 21.89 5.94 -4.53
N SER A 172 21.15 5.58 -3.50
CA SER A 172 21.41 4.39 -2.69
C SER A 172 20.11 3.65 -2.44
N GLU A 173 20.16 2.32 -2.51
CA GLU A 173 19.00 1.46 -2.23
C GLU A 173 19.38 0.36 -1.24
N LYS A 174 18.38 -0.44 -0.86
CA LYS A 174 18.52 -1.47 0.17
C LYS A 174 17.57 -2.62 -0.11
N THR A 175 17.86 -3.81 0.44
CA THR A 175 17.04 -5.03 0.28
C THR A 175 16.01 -5.23 1.39
N ILE A 176 15.69 -4.18 2.11
CA ILE A 176 14.72 -4.14 3.20
C ILE A 176 13.88 -2.89 3.12
N ALA A 177 12.65 -2.95 3.62
CA ALA A 177 11.84 -1.77 3.83
C ALA A 177 10.94 -1.92 5.05
N ARG A 178 10.73 -0.82 5.76
CA ARG A 178 9.64 -0.63 6.69
C ARG A 178 8.50 0.14 6.01
N SER A 179 8.87 1.13 5.24
CA SER A 179 7.95 1.90 4.41
C SER A 179 8.61 2.28 3.08
N LYS A 180 7.80 2.68 2.12
CA LYS A 180 8.30 3.18 0.83
C LYS A 180 9.08 4.51 0.99
N ASN A 181 8.89 5.23 2.10
CA ASN A 181 9.49 6.54 2.37
C ASN A 181 10.71 6.48 3.32
N ASP A 182 11.33 5.33 3.48
CA ASP A 182 12.46 5.18 4.39
C ASP A 182 13.63 6.10 4.06
N SER A 183 13.93 6.33 2.78
CA SER A 183 14.99 7.24 2.35
C SER A 183 14.75 8.72 2.74
N LEU A 184 13.51 9.09 3.09
CA LEU A 184 13.21 10.42 3.61
C LEU A 184 13.56 10.58 5.11
N GLN A 185 13.86 9.48 5.80
CA GLN A 185 14.18 9.48 7.24
C GLN A 185 15.68 9.63 7.52
N VAL A 186 16.51 9.48 6.51
CA VAL A 186 17.98 9.52 6.59
C VAL A 186 18.54 10.34 5.42
N PRO A 187 19.73 10.92 5.53
CA PRO A 187 20.31 11.77 4.48
C PRO A 187 20.82 10.93 3.28
N THR A 188 19.93 10.21 2.62
CA THR A 188 20.21 9.40 1.43
C THR A 188 19.21 9.71 0.32
N TYR A 189 19.61 9.45 -0.91
CA TYR A 189 18.76 9.62 -2.08
C TYR A 189 18.35 8.25 -2.58
N GLY A 190 17.11 7.81 -2.29
CA GLY A 190 16.52 6.56 -2.77
C GLY A 190 15.59 6.77 -3.96
N ILE A 191 15.23 5.68 -4.61
CA ILE A 191 14.17 5.63 -5.63
C ILE A 191 12.80 5.38 -4.98
N SER A 192 12.79 4.46 -4.02
CA SER A 192 11.54 4.05 -3.36
C SER A 192 10.88 5.22 -2.65
N HIS A 193 9.64 5.53 -3.02
CA HIS A 193 8.83 6.49 -2.27
C HIS A 193 7.33 6.36 -2.56
N PHE A 194 6.54 6.92 -1.67
CA PHE A 194 5.09 7.10 -1.80
C PHE A 194 4.75 8.58 -1.68
N SER A 195 3.94 9.08 -2.61
CA SER A 195 3.37 10.42 -2.54
C SER A 195 1.99 10.45 -3.18
N SER A 196 1.02 11.09 -2.55
CA SER A 196 -0.31 11.31 -3.15
C SER A 196 -0.28 12.16 -4.43
N THR A 197 0.85 12.83 -4.69
CA THR A 197 1.11 13.65 -5.89
C THR A 197 2.17 13.00 -6.79
N PHE A 198 2.35 11.67 -6.70
CA PHE A 198 3.28 10.95 -7.55
C PHE A 198 2.91 11.12 -9.02
N GLU A 199 3.89 11.45 -9.85
CA GLU A 199 3.66 11.74 -11.25
C GLU A 199 3.39 10.47 -12.06
N LYS A 200 2.31 10.48 -12.84
CA LYS A 200 1.88 9.33 -13.62
C LYS A 200 2.88 8.87 -14.69
N GLU A 201 3.63 9.78 -15.27
CA GLU A 201 4.66 9.43 -16.26
C GLU A 201 5.85 8.72 -15.60
N SER A 202 6.19 9.08 -14.36
CA SER A 202 7.18 8.36 -13.56
C SER A 202 6.69 6.94 -13.25
N GLU A 203 5.41 6.77 -12.87
CA GLU A 203 4.80 5.45 -12.69
C GLU A 203 4.95 4.59 -13.95
N ARG A 204 4.56 5.12 -15.11
CA ARG A 204 4.69 4.43 -16.41
C ARG A 204 6.11 4.07 -16.78
N PHE A 205 7.07 4.96 -16.48
CA PHE A 205 8.47 4.68 -16.72
C PHE A 205 8.97 3.51 -15.87
N PHE A 206 8.70 3.51 -14.57
CA PHE A 206 9.08 2.41 -13.69
C PHE A 206 8.41 1.10 -14.07
N GLU A 207 7.13 1.14 -14.48
CA GLU A 207 6.45 -0.01 -15.06
C GLU A 207 7.18 -0.56 -16.29
N ALA A 208 7.53 0.31 -17.22
CA ALA A 208 8.14 -0.11 -18.48
C ALA A 208 9.50 -0.79 -18.30
N ILE A 209 10.27 -0.38 -17.30
CA ILE A 209 11.57 -1.01 -16.97
C ILE A 209 11.46 -2.18 -15.99
N GLY A 210 10.24 -2.56 -15.55
CA GLY A 210 10.00 -3.70 -14.68
C GLY A 210 10.23 -3.44 -13.21
N VAL A 211 10.34 -2.18 -12.77
CA VAL A 211 10.44 -1.83 -11.36
C VAL A 211 9.06 -1.81 -10.73
N ARG A 212 8.94 -2.40 -9.54
CA ARG A 212 7.69 -2.44 -8.79
C ARG A 212 7.15 -1.03 -8.53
N GLN A 213 5.94 -0.81 -8.95
CA GLN A 213 5.23 0.44 -8.79
C GLN A 213 3.72 0.18 -8.64
N GLY A 214 2.96 1.20 -8.28
CA GLY A 214 1.51 1.17 -8.21
C GLY A 214 0.98 2.58 -8.04
N VAL A 215 -0.30 2.70 -7.74
CA VAL A 215 -0.93 4.01 -7.57
C VAL A 215 -0.20 4.81 -6.49
N ALA A 216 0.41 5.92 -6.91
CA ALA A 216 1.10 6.86 -6.05
C ALA A 216 2.40 6.36 -5.39
N PHE A 217 3.03 5.29 -5.86
CA PHE A 217 4.29 4.82 -5.30
C PHE A 217 5.22 4.13 -6.30
N VAL A 218 6.49 4.08 -5.96
CA VAL A 218 7.49 3.17 -6.49
C VAL A 218 8.20 2.45 -5.34
N SER A 219 8.54 1.18 -5.54
CA SER A 219 9.33 0.38 -4.62
C SER A 219 10.44 -0.33 -5.37
N TYR A 220 11.68 0.09 -5.13
CA TYR A 220 12.84 -0.44 -5.83
C TYR A 220 13.32 -1.74 -5.18
N SER A 221 12.53 -2.79 -5.34
CA SER A 221 12.79 -4.11 -4.75
C SER A 221 13.30 -5.15 -5.75
N ASN A 222 13.18 -4.87 -7.03
CA ASN A 222 13.41 -5.81 -8.12
C ASN A 222 14.14 -5.15 -9.30
N GLY A 223 15.08 -4.27 -9.02
CA GLY A 223 15.94 -3.69 -10.04
C GLY A 223 16.91 -4.70 -10.62
N THR A 224 17.57 -4.33 -11.73
CA THR A 224 18.68 -5.04 -12.34
C THR A 224 19.94 -4.18 -12.26
N LEU A 225 21.12 -4.76 -12.48
CA LEU A 225 22.37 -3.96 -12.58
C LEU A 225 22.27 -2.88 -13.65
N LEU A 226 21.51 -3.12 -14.74
CA LEU A 226 21.28 -2.10 -15.77
C LEU A 226 20.37 -0.97 -15.26
N THR A 227 19.29 -1.28 -14.54
CA THR A 227 18.45 -0.22 -13.97
C THR A 227 19.18 0.54 -12.86
N ASP A 228 20.04 -0.11 -12.08
CA ASP A 228 20.92 0.56 -11.11
C ASP A 228 21.83 1.57 -11.81
N ALA A 229 22.47 1.14 -12.92
CA ALA A 229 23.32 2.02 -13.72
C ALA A 229 22.55 3.22 -14.27
N LEU A 230 21.39 2.99 -14.90
CA LEU A 230 20.55 4.02 -15.51
C LEU A 230 20.03 5.04 -14.48
N LEU A 231 19.67 4.57 -13.29
CA LEU A 231 19.09 5.39 -12.22
C LEU A 231 20.13 5.99 -11.27
N GLY A 232 21.41 5.70 -11.49
CA GLY A 232 22.51 6.23 -10.68
C GLY A 232 22.54 5.65 -9.27
N ILE A 233 22.12 4.39 -9.08
CA ILE A 233 22.19 3.68 -7.81
C ILE A 233 23.59 3.12 -7.62
N LYS A 234 24.42 3.87 -6.90
CA LYS A 234 25.83 3.55 -6.71
C LYS A 234 26.06 2.56 -5.56
N THR A 235 25.28 2.66 -4.50
CA THR A 235 25.44 1.80 -3.33
C THR A 235 24.16 1.08 -2.98
N SER A 236 24.28 -0.17 -2.51
CA SER A 236 23.16 -0.97 -2.06
C SER A 236 23.49 -1.64 -0.73
N PHE A 237 22.53 -1.58 0.22
CA PHE A 237 22.61 -2.28 1.48
C PHE A 237 21.90 -3.64 1.35
N ILE A 238 22.64 -4.71 1.49
CA ILE A 238 22.14 -6.08 1.52
C ILE A 238 21.97 -6.48 2.99
N ALA A 239 20.73 -6.59 3.44
CA ALA A 239 20.45 -7.02 4.80
C ALA A 239 20.70 -8.52 5.00
N ASN A 240 21.29 -8.89 6.13
CA ASN A 240 21.44 -10.32 6.47
C ASN A 240 20.10 -10.94 6.90
N ASN A 241 20.06 -12.29 6.97
CA ASN A 241 18.82 -13.03 7.24
C ASN A 241 18.29 -12.91 8.68
N GLN A 242 19.08 -12.35 9.61
CA GLN A 242 18.73 -12.24 11.02
C GLN A 242 18.00 -10.93 11.37
N ALA A 243 18.00 -9.97 10.44
CA ALA A 243 17.37 -8.69 10.68
C ALA A 243 15.83 -8.80 10.68
N SER A 244 15.19 -8.31 11.73
CA SER A 244 13.72 -8.27 11.86
C SER A 244 13.17 -7.03 11.16
N TYR A 245 12.84 -7.17 9.88
CA TYR A 245 12.26 -6.10 9.08
C TYR A 245 10.85 -6.49 8.58
N ASN A 246 10.00 -5.49 8.35
CA ASN A 246 8.64 -5.73 7.86
C ASN A 246 8.62 -6.36 6.47
N HIS A 247 9.54 -5.93 5.61
CA HIS A 247 9.67 -6.43 4.25
C HIS A 247 11.15 -6.63 3.93
N ARG A 248 11.47 -7.78 3.39
CA ARG A 248 12.80 -8.16 2.93
C ARG A 248 12.69 -8.85 1.57
N TRP A 249 13.66 -8.64 0.73
CA TRP A 249 13.81 -9.34 -0.55
C TRP A 249 15.27 -9.65 -0.82
N GLU A 250 15.51 -10.54 -1.76
CA GLU A 250 16.84 -10.90 -2.21
C GLU A 250 17.13 -10.26 -3.57
N ARG A 251 18.37 -9.84 -3.75
CA ARG A 251 18.92 -9.36 -5.01
C ARG A 251 20.27 -10.03 -5.20
N LYS A 252 20.29 -11.18 -5.89
CA LYS A 252 21.50 -11.96 -6.11
C LYS A 252 22.48 -11.28 -7.07
N ASP A 253 21.96 -10.47 -7.99
CA ASP A 253 22.76 -9.71 -8.95
C ASP A 253 23.71 -8.70 -8.29
N ILE A 254 23.37 -8.12 -7.15
CA ILE A 254 24.22 -7.17 -6.45
C ILE A 254 25.22 -7.84 -5.49
N GLU A 255 25.10 -9.15 -5.22
CA GLU A 255 26.05 -9.87 -4.38
C GLU A 255 27.44 -10.03 -5.05
N VAL A 256 27.54 -9.84 -6.36
CA VAL A 256 28.81 -9.86 -7.11
C VAL A 256 29.57 -8.52 -7.08
N LEU A 257 28.96 -7.47 -6.54
CA LEU A 257 29.55 -6.13 -6.46
C LEU A 257 30.58 -6.04 -5.33
N ASP A 258 31.46 -5.05 -5.43
CA ASP A 258 32.51 -4.81 -4.44
C ASP A 258 31.92 -4.42 -3.07
N VAL A 259 32.34 -5.12 -2.02
CA VAL A 259 31.96 -4.83 -0.65
C VAL A 259 32.77 -3.63 -0.17
N VAL A 260 32.06 -2.53 0.17
CA VAL A 260 32.67 -1.32 0.70
C VAL A 260 32.60 -1.24 2.22
N GLN A 261 31.58 -1.85 2.82
CA GLN A 261 31.44 -1.90 4.27
C GLN A 261 30.60 -3.09 4.73
N GLN A 262 30.96 -3.67 5.87
CA GLN A 262 30.24 -4.78 6.49
C GLN A 262 29.81 -4.42 7.90
N PHE A 263 28.58 -4.78 8.24
CA PHE A 263 27.95 -4.62 9.55
C PHE A 263 27.39 -5.96 10.03
N GLU A 264 27.00 -6.02 11.28
CA GLU A 264 26.27 -7.17 11.82
C GLU A 264 24.94 -7.39 11.11
N GLU A 265 24.24 -6.31 10.77
CA GLU A 265 22.92 -6.32 10.15
C GLU A 265 22.94 -6.51 8.64
N GLY A 266 24.09 -6.35 7.99
CA GLY A 266 24.18 -6.48 6.53
C GLY A 266 25.46 -5.92 5.95
N THR A 267 25.50 -5.86 4.62
CA THR A 267 26.68 -5.48 3.85
C THR A 267 26.32 -4.35 2.88
N VAL A 268 27.18 -3.34 2.76
CA VAL A 268 27.06 -2.31 1.72
C VAL A 268 27.97 -2.69 0.57
N VAL A 269 27.38 -2.77 -0.62
CA VAL A 269 28.08 -3.02 -1.88
C VAL A 269 28.03 -1.80 -2.78
N GLN A 270 29.02 -1.67 -3.67
CA GLN A 270 29.15 -0.53 -4.58
C GLN A 270 29.16 -0.97 -6.03
N ASN A 271 28.36 -0.27 -6.85
CA ASN A 271 28.39 -0.38 -8.30
C ASN A 271 29.12 0.84 -8.87
N ASP A 272 30.26 0.63 -9.47
CA ASP A 272 31.03 1.70 -10.11
C ASP A 272 30.55 2.02 -11.54
N ASN A 273 29.72 1.15 -12.12
CA ASN A 273 29.17 1.30 -13.46
C ASN A 273 27.81 2.02 -13.43
N VAL A 274 27.77 3.24 -12.86
CA VAL A 274 26.54 4.04 -12.78
C VAL A 274 26.64 5.32 -13.56
N LEU A 275 25.53 5.72 -14.18
CA LEU A 275 25.42 7.00 -14.86
C LEU A 275 25.20 8.12 -13.84
N SER A 276 25.68 9.32 -14.20
CA SER A 276 25.34 10.53 -13.44
C SER A 276 23.85 10.83 -13.55
N ILE A 277 23.32 11.69 -12.65
CA ILE A 277 21.90 12.06 -12.64
C ILE A 277 21.42 12.69 -13.95
N ALA A 278 22.35 13.29 -14.69
CA ALA A 278 22.11 13.85 -16.02
C ALA A 278 23.24 13.40 -16.96
N TYR A 279 22.84 12.83 -18.08
CA TYR A 279 23.76 12.37 -19.11
C TYR A 279 23.18 12.64 -20.50
N PRO A 280 24.04 12.92 -21.50
CA PRO A 280 23.58 13.15 -22.86
C PRO A 280 23.05 11.87 -23.49
N MET A 281 21.95 11.97 -24.20
CA MET A 281 21.34 10.85 -24.92
C MET A 281 21.09 11.20 -26.38
N LYS A 282 21.12 10.22 -27.26
CA LYS A 282 20.77 10.45 -28.67
C LYS A 282 19.26 10.66 -28.84
N PRO A 283 18.85 11.50 -29.84
CA PRO A 283 17.43 11.81 -30.09
C PRO A 283 16.54 10.60 -30.42
N ILE A 284 17.13 9.45 -30.74
CA ILE A 284 16.42 8.21 -31.07
C ILE A 284 15.43 7.77 -29.95
N LEU A 285 15.73 8.14 -28.72
CA LEU A 285 14.83 7.86 -27.58
C LEU A 285 13.46 8.54 -27.70
N LYS A 286 13.37 9.66 -28.38
CA LYS A 286 12.08 10.36 -28.60
C LYS A 286 11.13 9.57 -29.50
N ALA A 287 11.67 8.70 -30.35
CA ALA A 287 10.90 7.87 -31.27
C ALA A 287 10.71 6.43 -30.77
N MET A 288 11.25 6.09 -29.60
CA MET A 288 11.17 4.75 -29.05
C MET A 288 9.72 4.43 -28.62
N LYS A 289 9.21 3.30 -29.08
CA LYS A 289 7.94 2.78 -28.61
C LYS A 289 8.18 1.99 -27.32
N VAL A 290 7.45 2.35 -26.27
CA VAL A 290 7.49 1.62 -25.01
C VAL A 290 6.76 0.28 -25.19
N PRO A 291 7.47 -0.86 -25.09
CA PRO A 291 6.82 -2.16 -25.15
C PRO A 291 5.93 -2.36 -23.90
N VAL A 292 4.77 -2.93 -24.10
CA VAL A 292 3.82 -3.21 -23.01
C VAL A 292 4.17 -4.54 -22.38
N ASN A 293 4.34 -4.56 -21.05
CA ASN A 293 4.63 -5.76 -20.26
C ASN A 293 5.86 -6.57 -20.73
N GLN A 294 6.90 -5.88 -21.20
CA GLN A 294 8.15 -6.49 -21.67
C GLN A 294 9.36 -5.70 -21.15
N PRO A 295 9.63 -5.73 -19.84
CA PRO A 295 10.67 -4.91 -19.23
C PRO A 295 12.08 -5.26 -19.73
N VAL A 296 12.37 -6.52 -20.02
CA VAL A 296 13.66 -6.93 -20.60
C VAL A 296 13.87 -6.29 -21.98
N VAL A 297 12.84 -6.31 -22.83
CA VAL A 297 12.89 -5.65 -24.14
C VAL A 297 13.09 -4.15 -23.99
N MET A 298 12.40 -3.52 -23.05
CA MET A 298 12.56 -2.08 -22.77
C MET A 298 13.97 -1.75 -22.30
N GLN A 299 14.52 -2.52 -21.38
CA GLN A 299 15.87 -2.31 -20.87
C GLN A 299 16.92 -2.49 -21.98
N ASN A 300 16.80 -3.51 -22.83
CA ASN A 300 17.67 -3.69 -24.00
C ASN A 300 17.57 -2.49 -24.97
N GLN A 301 16.38 -1.99 -25.25
CA GLN A 301 16.18 -0.82 -26.10
C GLN A 301 16.81 0.44 -25.50
N LEU A 302 16.64 0.68 -24.18
CA LEU A 302 17.28 1.79 -23.49
C LEU A 302 18.79 1.71 -23.55
N SER A 303 19.37 0.54 -23.26
CA SER A 303 20.81 0.32 -23.32
C SER A 303 21.38 0.58 -24.72
N ASN A 304 20.74 0.03 -25.75
CA ASN A 304 21.14 0.23 -27.13
C ASN A 304 21.05 1.71 -27.56
N ALA A 305 20.00 2.41 -27.14
CA ALA A 305 19.82 3.83 -27.40
C ALA A 305 20.90 4.69 -26.72
N LEU A 306 21.29 4.32 -25.49
CA LEU A 306 22.37 4.99 -24.75
C LEU A 306 23.74 4.74 -25.39
N ALA A 307 24.03 3.51 -25.74
CA ALA A 307 25.29 3.14 -26.41
C ALA A 307 25.43 3.84 -27.76
N GLY A 308 24.32 4.19 -28.39
CA GLY A 308 24.29 4.92 -29.65
C GLY A 308 25.01 4.20 -30.81
N THR A 309 25.08 2.89 -30.73
CA THR A 309 25.78 2.05 -31.72
C THR A 309 24.92 1.86 -32.96
N HIS A 310 25.59 1.73 -34.13
CA HIS A 310 24.90 1.31 -35.37
C HIS A 310 24.59 -0.19 -35.40
N SER A 311 25.18 -0.95 -34.46
CA SER A 311 24.94 -2.38 -34.28
C SER A 311 24.47 -2.63 -32.85
N PRO A 312 23.18 -2.57 -32.62
CA PRO A 312 22.60 -2.80 -31.28
C PRO A 312 22.95 -4.22 -30.82
N LYS A 313 23.41 -4.34 -29.58
CA LYS A 313 23.66 -5.62 -28.92
C LYS A 313 22.84 -5.65 -27.64
N ASP A 314 21.97 -6.61 -27.56
CA ASP A 314 21.15 -6.79 -26.36
C ASP A 314 22.03 -7.20 -25.18
N ILE A 315 21.86 -6.53 -24.05
CA ILE A 315 22.53 -6.88 -22.79
C ILE A 315 21.89 -8.16 -22.22
N PHE A 316 20.56 -8.23 -22.27
CA PHE A 316 19.85 -9.41 -21.80
C PHE A 316 19.53 -10.32 -22.98
N THR A 317 20.00 -11.55 -22.90
CA THR A 317 19.72 -12.61 -23.87
C THR A 317 18.92 -13.72 -23.19
N ARG A 318 18.03 -14.35 -23.95
CA ARG A 318 17.18 -15.41 -23.40
C ARG A 318 17.98 -16.71 -23.24
N ILE A 319 17.92 -17.28 -22.04
CA ILE A 319 18.46 -18.61 -21.77
C ILE A 319 17.40 -19.66 -22.18
N PRO A 320 17.80 -20.68 -22.98
CA PRO A 320 16.91 -21.80 -23.28
C PRO A 320 16.48 -22.50 -21.99
N SER A 321 15.19 -22.71 -21.82
CA SER A 321 14.65 -23.31 -20.61
C SER A 321 13.53 -24.30 -20.91
N GLN A 322 13.37 -25.30 -20.05
CA GLN A 322 12.30 -26.24 -20.07
C GLN A 322 11.31 -25.95 -18.93
N MET A 323 10.02 -25.97 -19.23
CA MET A 323 8.96 -25.75 -18.26
C MET A 323 8.17 -27.05 -18.06
N ALA A 324 8.00 -27.44 -16.80
CA ALA A 324 7.11 -28.50 -16.37
C ALA A 324 5.99 -27.91 -15.50
N TYR A 325 4.79 -28.45 -15.69
CA TYR A 325 3.58 -28.01 -14.99
C TYR A 325 2.99 -29.17 -14.21
N SER A 326 2.55 -28.91 -12.97
CA SER A 326 1.84 -29.87 -12.14
C SER A 326 0.59 -29.20 -11.58
N ASN A 327 -0.56 -29.84 -11.71
CA ASN A 327 -1.88 -29.35 -11.30
C ASN A 327 -2.22 -27.94 -11.86
N ILE A 328 -1.85 -27.69 -13.11
CA ILE A 328 -2.12 -26.40 -13.80
C ILE A 328 -2.81 -26.69 -15.14
N LYS A 329 -3.96 -26.03 -15.35
CA LYS A 329 -4.70 -26.12 -16.62
C LYS A 329 -3.95 -25.44 -17.75
N GLY A 330 -3.62 -26.24 -18.76
CA GLY A 330 -2.98 -25.72 -19.97
C GLY A 330 -1.54 -25.26 -19.74
N ARG A 331 -1.04 -24.45 -20.68
CA ARG A 331 0.25 -23.78 -20.58
C ARG A 331 -0.01 -22.30 -20.43
N PRO A 332 0.23 -21.71 -19.25
CA PRO A 332 0.04 -20.28 -19.09
C PRO A 332 1.03 -19.51 -19.98
N PHE A 333 0.48 -18.70 -20.87
CA PHE A 333 1.24 -17.70 -21.62
C PHE A 333 1.07 -16.34 -20.94
N ALA A 334 1.93 -15.39 -21.30
CA ALA A 334 1.79 -14.01 -20.86
C ALA A 334 0.35 -13.52 -20.98
N HIS A 335 -0.17 -12.89 -19.92
CA HIS A 335 -1.55 -12.36 -19.78
C HIS A 335 -2.67 -13.39 -19.55
N GLN A 336 -2.35 -14.63 -19.21
CA GLN A 336 -3.39 -15.61 -18.84
C GLN A 336 -3.35 -15.87 -17.33
N THR A 337 -4.53 -15.92 -16.72
CA THR A 337 -4.67 -16.35 -15.33
C THR A 337 -4.30 -17.83 -15.19
N ILE A 338 -3.41 -18.16 -14.29
CA ILE A 338 -3.08 -19.54 -13.95
C ILE A 338 -4.29 -20.16 -13.25
N GLN A 339 -4.80 -21.25 -13.79
CA GLN A 339 -5.89 -22.01 -13.18
C GLN A 339 -5.40 -23.38 -12.74
N LEU A 340 -5.82 -23.82 -11.57
CA LEU A 340 -5.55 -25.17 -11.08
C LEU A 340 -6.49 -26.18 -11.74
N GLU A 341 -6.00 -27.38 -12.02
CA GLU A 341 -6.83 -28.52 -12.44
C GLU A 341 -7.70 -29.01 -11.26
N ASN A 342 -7.08 -29.15 -10.10
CA ASN A 342 -7.73 -29.45 -8.82
C ASN A 342 -7.49 -28.29 -7.86
N SER A 343 -8.54 -27.59 -7.43
CA SER A 343 -8.46 -26.44 -6.53
C SER A 343 -8.09 -26.80 -5.09
N GLU A 344 -8.17 -28.09 -4.72
CA GLU A 344 -7.79 -28.56 -3.37
C GLU A 344 -6.30 -28.88 -3.24
N GLU A 345 -5.58 -28.92 -4.36
CA GLU A 345 -4.16 -29.24 -4.40
C GLU A 345 -3.33 -28.04 -4.88
N LYS A 346 -2.08 -27.98 -4.41
CA LYS A 346 -1.15 -26.95 -4.89
C LYS A 346 -0.72 -27.23 -6.34
N GLY A 347 -0.70 -26.18 -7.16
CA GLY A 347 -0.10 -26.22 -8.47
C GLY A 347 1.38 -25.82 -8.42
N SER A 348 2.18 -26.26 -9.39
CA SER A 348 3.57 -25.81 -9.52
C SER A 348 3.99 -25.66 -10.99
N ILE A 349 4.88 -24.68 -11.20
CA ILE A 349 5.61 -24.48 -12.46
C ILE A 349 7.08 -24.66 -12.13
N THR A 350 7.72 -25.62 -12.78
CA THR A 350 9.15 -25.84 -12.63
C THR A 350 9.86 -25.37 -13.89
N LEU A 351 10.81 -24.46 -13.72
CA LEU A 351 11.65 -23.95 -14.78
C LEU A 351 13.06 -24.55 -14.63
N THR A 352 13.52 -25.26 -15.65
CA THR A 352 14.88 -25.85 -15.66
C THR A 352 15.69 -25.23 -16.79
N PHE A 353 16.88 -24.74 -16.48
CA PHE A 353 17.81 -24.16 -17.43
C PHE A 353 19.25 -24.40 -17.00
N THR A 354 20.18 -24.28 -17.95
CA THR A 354 21.62 -24.39 -17.68
C THR A 354 22.27 -23.06 -18.02
N PRO A 355 22.88 -22.37 -17.03
CA PRO A 355 23.66 -21.15 -17.32
C PRO A 355 24.83 -21.46 -18.26
N GLU A 356 25.12 -20.55 -19.18
CA GLU A 356 26.28 -20.63 -20.06
C GLU A 356 27.46 -19.79 -19.53
N THR A 357 27.18 -18.83 -18.64
CA THR A 357 28.13 -17.92 -18.01
C THR A 357 27.86 -17.80 -16.52
N ASP A 358 28.76 -17.20 -15.77
CA ASP A 358 28.59 -16.84 -14.36
C ASP A 358 27.90 -15.47 -14.17
N ASP A 359 27.33 -14.90 -15.24
CA ASP A 359 26.64 -13.62 -15.19
C ASP A 359 25.32 -13.73 -14.41
N PRO A 360 24.83 -12.64 -13.81
CA PRO A 360 23.53 -12.60 -13.16
C PRO A 360 22.37 -12.99 -14.09
N ILE A 361 21.47 -13.82 -13.59
CA ILE A 361 20.32 -14.32 -14.34
C ILE A 361 19.05 -13.66 -13.78
N TYR A 362 18.18 -13.20 -14.66
CA TYR A 362 16.92 -12.55 -14.30
C TYR A 362 15.73 -13.36 -14.78
N LEU A 363 14.75 -13.51 -13.91
CA LEU A 363 13.46 -14.12 -14.24
C LEU A 363 12.42 -13.01 -14.48
N GLU A 364 11.92 -12.94 -15.71
CA GLU A 364 10.81 -12.06 -16.05
C GLU A 364 9.49 -12.76 -15.71
N LEU A 365 8.74 -12.20 -14.76
CA LEU A 365 7.41 -12.66 -14.38
C LEU A 365 6.37 -11.75 -15.02
N ALA A 366 5.50 -12.31 -15.84
CA ALA A 366 4.41 -11.59 -16.48
C ALA A 366 3.09 -11.89 -15.79
N GLY A 367 2.49 -10.90 -15.14
CA GLY A 367 1.15 -11.02 -14.56
C GLY A 367 1.04 -10.46 -13.15
N ASP A 368 -0.19 -10.49 -12.64
CA ASP A 368 -0.52 -10.10 -11.28
C ASP A 368 -0.11 -11.21 -10.31
N MET A 369 0.75 -10.89 -9.37
CA MET A 369 1.21 -11.81 -8.34
C MET A 369 0.90 -11.22 -6.98
N GLU A 370 -0.15 -11.73 -6.35
CA GLU A 370 -0.50 -11.36 -4.98
C GLU A 370 0.41 -12.06 -3.97
N GLU A 371 0.71 -11.36 -2.87
CA GLU A 371 1.68 -11.73 -1.83
C GLU A 371 1.53 -13.16 -1.31
N ASP A 372 0.31 -13.62 -1.17
CA ASP A 372 -0.01 -14.94 -0.62
C ASP A 372 -0.33 -15.98 -1.71
N SER A 373 -0.17 -15.62 -2.99
CA SER A 373 -0.63 -16.47 -4.08
C SER A 373 0.35 -17.56 -4.48
N PHE A 374 1.64 -17.37 -4.25
CA PHE A 374 2.66 -18.38 -4.58
C PHE A 374 3.95 -18.22 -3.78
N THR A 375 4.72 -19.30 -3.70
CA THR A 375 6.09 -19.32 -3.17
C THR A 375 7.06 -19.66 -4.29
N MET A 376 8.25 -19.07 -4.27
CA MET A 376 9.31 -19.38 -5.21
C MET A 376 10.45 -20.10 -4.51
N THR A 377 10.99 -21.12 -5.17
CA THR A 377 12.19 -21.82 -4.70
C THR A 377 13.24 -21.82 -5.81
N LEU A 378 14.48 -21.57 -5.44
CA LEU A 378 15.64 -21.70 -6.33
C LEU A 378 16.52 -22.84 -5.82
N ASN A 379 16.70 -23.89 -6.63
CA ASN A 379 17.45 -25.08 -6.25
C ASN A 379 17.01 -25.70 -4.91
N GLY A 380 15.67 -25.71 -4.67
CA GLY A 380 15.08 -26.27 -3.44
C GLY A 380 15.14 -25.37 -2.21
N LYS A 381 15.73 -24.19 -2.29
CA LYS A 381 15.72 -23.18 -1.22
C LYS A 381 14.67 -22.12 -1.52
N GLU A 382 13.93 -21.68 -0.49
CA GLU A 382 12.97 -20.60 -0.63
C GLU A 382 13.69 -19.30 -1.01
N TYR A 383 13.13 -18.64 -2.01
CA TYR A 383 13.61 -17.34 -2.50
C TYR A 383 12.67 -16.25 -2.08
N PHE A 384 13.17 -15.24 -1.38
CA PHE A 384 12.40 -14.12 -0.88
C PHE A 384 12.38 -12.99 -1.89
N PHE A 385 11.20 -12.69 -2.40
CA PHE A 385 10.96 -11.53 -3.24
C PHE A 385 9.83 -10.69 -2.65
N TYR A 386 9.87 -9.40 -2.93
CA TYR A 386 8.80 -8.53 -2.50
C TYR A 386 7.63 -8.67 -3.49
N PRO A 387 6.43 -9.01 -3.00
CA PRO A 387 5.31 -9.31 -3.87
C PRO A 387 4.90 -8.12 -4.73
N VAL A 388 4.41 -8.42 -5.91
CA VAL A 388 4.16 -7.47 -6.96
C VAL A 388 2.68 -7.38 -7.25
N GLU A 389 2.14 -6.19 -7.08
CA GLU A 389 0.81 -5.88 -7.58
C GLU A 389 0.88 -5.69 -9.10
N SER A 390 0.23 -6.58 -9.81
CA SER A 390 -0.29 -6.45 -11.18
C SER A 390 0.63 -6.17 -12.38
N ARG A 391 1.94 -6.47 -12.41
CA ARG A 391 2.75 -6.19 -13.63
C ARG A 391 4.03 -7.00 -13.72
N PRO A 392 4.59 -7.19 -14.95
CA PRO A 392 5.83 -7.93 -15.14
C PRO A 392 6.96 -7.35 -14.30
N VAL A 393 7.66 -8.20 -13.57
CA VAL A 393 8.82 -7.83 -12.79
C VAL A 393 9.99 -8.70 -13.12
N LEU A 394 11.19 -8.14 -12.95
CA LEU A 394 12.43 -8.89 -13.01
C LEU A 394 12.84 -9.29 -11.60
N LEU A 395 13.20 -10.55 -11.43
CA LEU A 395 13.80 -11.07 -10.22
C LEU A 395 15.24 -11.46 -10.56
N SER A 396 16.18 -11.08 -9.71
CA SER A 396 17.59 -11.40 -9.85
C SER A 396 17.99 -12.65 -9.10
#